data_039cb92eeed6d07d8fe638d3acceebfa
#
_entry.id   039cb92eeed6d07d8fe638d3acceebfa
#
_cell.length_a   1.000
_cell.length_b   1.000
_cell.length_c   1.000
_cell.angle_alpha   90.00
_cell.angle_beta   90.00
_cell.angle_gamma   90.00
#
_symmetry.space_group_name_H-M   'P 1'
#
loop_
_entity.id
_entity.type
_entity.pdbx_description
1 polymer ?
#
loop_
_entity_poly.entity_id
_entity_poly.type
_entity_poly.pdbx_seq_one_letter_code
_entity_poly.pdbx_strand_id
1 'polypeptide(L)'
;MPMPDSSSAKTFVPDSAAAWRRLGLALLIATVGSVGMWSVVVVLPIVQGEFAATRADVSLAFTMTMLGFGGGGVLTGRLSDKVGILPAIAIGTASVFCGYVGAGLSSSLWQFTIVHVLVGLGASATFAPLMAEASHWFVRRRGIAVTIAASGNYLAGAIWPPIVERSTAMYGWRATHIAIGLFCAAAMTVLLLILRVTLRGSSRQTLTAMQPKVDLGISTNALTVILCLASFSCCVAMSMPQVHIVAYCGDLGYGVARGAEMLALMLAFGIISRIGSGFLADRFGGMVTLLIGSIAQACALMLYVFFNGLTSLYVVSALFGLFQGGLVPSYALVVRETMPPSEAATRVGIVIGVSVAGMAFGGWVSGLIFDATGSYRAAFLNGVAWNALNMGIVLMLLLRARSRPVFA
;
A
#
# COMPACT_ATOMS: atom_id res chain seq x y z
N MET A 1 -55.65 13.75 18.10
CA MET A 1 -54.52 12.84 18.26
C MET A 1 -53.30 13.49 17.66
N PRO A 2 -52.28 13.88 18.44
CA PRO A 2 -51.05 14.42 17.85
C PRO A 2 -50.26 13.24 17.26
N MET A 3 -49.76 13.41 16.04
CA MET A 3 -48.86 12.48 15.36
C MET A 3 -47.60 12.31 16.21
N PRO A 4 -47.04 11.10 16.34
CA PRO A 4 -45.82 10.91 17.08
C PRO A 4 -44.67 11.60 16.34
N ASP A 5 -43.93 12.41 17.10
CA ASP A 5 -42.67 13.05 16.71
C ASP A 5 -41.80 12.08 15.94
N SER A 6 -41.46 12.42 14.69
CA SER A 6 -40.46 11.73 13.91
C SER A 6 -39.15 11.86 14.67
N SER A 7 -38.76 10.76 15.34
CA SER A 7 -37.50 10.62 16.06
C SER A 7 -36.38 11.28 15.26
N SER A 8 -35.74 12.27 15.86
CA SER A 8 -34.58 12.98 15.34
C SER A 8 -33.48 11.97 14.99
N ALA A 9 -33.48 11.50 13.74
CA ALA A 9 -32.32 10.84 13.18
C ALA A 9 -31.17 11.85 13.29
N LYS A 10 -30.24 11.63 14.21
CA LYS A 10 -29.06 12.48 14.39
C LYS A 10 -28.35 12.54 13.07
N THR A 11 -28.56 13.60 12.31
CA THR A 11 -27.85 13.87 11.04
C THR A 11 -26.36 13.86 11.31
N PHE A 12 -25.65 13.04 10.57
CA PHE A 12 -24.20 12.96 10.68
C PHE A 12 -23.57 14.32 10.28
N VAL A 13 -22.80 14.92 11.18
CA VAL A 13 -22.10 16.19 10.94
C VAL A 13 -20.67 15.88 10.52
N PRO A 14 -20.24 16.33 9.32
CA PRO A 14 -18.84 16.19 8.89
C PRO A 14 -17.86 16.89 9.84
N ASP A 15 -16.59 16.47 9.84
CA ASP A 15 -15.53 16.99 10.72
C ASP A 15 -15.81 16.90 12.24
N SER A 16 -16.89 16.21 12.65
CA SER A 16 -17.31 16.07 14.03
C SER A 16 -16.45 15.02 14.80
N ALA A 17 -16.60 14.99 16.14
CA ALA A 17 -15.99 13.94 16.96
C ALA A 17 -16.44 12.52 16.52
N ALA A 18 -17.66 12.37 15.99
CA ALA A 18 -18.14 11.12 15.41
C ALA A 18 -17.36 10.74 14.14
N ALA A 19 -17.02 11.70 13.28
CA ALA A 19 -16.18 11.47 12.10
C ALA A 19 -14.77 11.01 12.49
N TRP A 20 -14.16 11.63 13.49
CA TRP A 20 -12.84 11.22 14.00
C TRP A 20 -12.84 9.83 14.63
N ARG A 21 -13.89 9.45 15.36
CA ARG A 21 -14.04 8.08 15.90
C ARG A 21 -14.18 7.05 14.77
N ARG A 22 -14.93 7.36 13.71
CA ARG A 22 -15.02 6.50 12.50
C ARG A 22 -13.67 6.36 11.82
N LEU A 23 -12.91 7.45 11.72
CA LEU A 23 -11.57 7.44 11.12
C LEU A 23 -10.60 6.57 11.94
N GLY A 24 -10.64 6.67 13.29
CA GLY A 24 -9.86 5.78 14.16
C GLY A 24 -10.23 4.30 13.96
N LEU A 25 -11.53 4.01 13.84
CA LEU A 25 -12.01 2.65 13.56
C LEU A 25 -11.56 2.18 12.15
N ALA A 26 -11.63 3.04 11.14
CA ALA A 26 -11.13 2.74 9.80
C ALA A 26 -9.62 2.46 9.79
N LEU A 27 -8.83 3.21 10.56
CA LEU A 27 -7.39 2.97 10.74
C LEU A 27 -7.13 1.60 11.36
N LEU A 28 -7.87 1.22 12.40
CA LEU A 28 -7.75 -0.11 13.02
C LEU A 28 -8.12 -1.24 12.04
N ILE A 29 -9.23 -1.08 11.32
CA ILE A 29 -9.67 -2.05 10.30
C ILE A 29 -8.59 -2.20 9.22
N ALA A 30 -8.03 -1.08 8.73
CA ALA A 30 -6.97 -1.10 7.73
C ALA A 30 -5.68 -1.74 8.28
N THR A 31 -5.33 -1.51 9.54
CA THR A 31 -4.14 -2.10 10.19
C THR A 31 -4.26 -3.61 10.36
N VAL A 32 -5.43 -4.10 10.79
CA VAL A 32 -5.68 -5.55 10.92
C VAL A 32 -5.79 -6.21 9.55
N GLY A 33 -6.57 -5.64 8.64
CA GLY A 33 -6.84 -6.24 7.35
C GLY A 33 -5.66 -6.22 6.36
N SER A 34 -4.70 -5.31 6.55
CA SER A 34 -3.51 -5.22 5.69
C SER A 34 -2.34 -6.10 6.15
N VAL A 35 -2.51 -6.93 7.18
CA VAL A 35 -1.46 -7.87 7.64
C VAL A 35 -0.88 -8.70 6.50
N GLY A 36 -1.72 -9.10 5.54
CA GLY A 36 -1.35 -9.97 4.43
C GLY A 36 -0.29 -9.42 3.50
N MET A 37 -0.17 -8.12 3.39
CA MET A 37 0.85 -7.51 2.53
C MET A 37 2.26 -7.66 3.09
N TRP A 38 2.42 -7.79 4.40
CA TRP A 38 3.70 -7.74 5.07
C TRP A 38 4.12 -9.05 5.73
N SER A 39 3.17 -9.86 6.19
CA SER A 39 3.47 -11.15 6.83
C SER A 39 4.13 -12.15 5.90
N VAL A 40 3.72 -12.18 4.63
CA VAL A 40 4.30 -13.09 3.63
C VAL A 40 5.80 -12.86 3.48
N VAL A 41 6.25 -11.60 3.47
CA VAL A 41 7.67 -11.24 3.33
C VAL A 41 8.53 -11.84 4.45
N VAL A 42 7.99 -11.87 5.67
CA VAL A 42 8.72 -12.39 6.85
C VAL A 42 8.95 -13.89 6.77
N VAL A 43 8.01 -14.63 6.22
CA VAL A 43 8.07 -16.10 6.15
C VAL A 43 8.78 -16.62 4.90
N LEU A 44 9.02 -15.79 3.87
CA LEU A 44 9.65 -16.21 2.61
C LEU A 44 10.94 -17.01 2.81
N PRO A 45 11.91 -16.62 3.69
CA PRO A 45 13.14 -17.39 3.87
C PRO A 45 12.90 -18.79 4.42
N ILE A 46 11.94 -18.94 5.34
CA ILE A 46 11.62 -20.23 5.96
C ILE A 46 10.91 -21.15 4.98
N VAL A 47 9.93 -20.60 4.25
CA VAL A 47 9.18 -21.31 3.21
C VAL A 47 10.11 -21.73 2.07
N GLN A 48 11.07 -20.88 1.70
CA GLN A 48 12.10 -21.18 0.70
C GLN A 48 12.94 -22.39 1.12
N GLY A 49 13.39 -22.43 2.37
CA GLY A 49 14.19 -23.55 2.89
C GLY A 49 13.40 -24.85 2.96
N GLU A 50 12.13 -24.80 3.37
CA GLU A 50 11.29 -25.99 3.51
C GLU A 50 10.94 -26.63 2.18
N PHE A 51 10.63 -25.83 1.16
CA PHE A 51 10.27 -26.33 -0.17
C PHE A 51 11.47 -26.44 -1.13
N ALA A 52 12.70 -26.18 -0.66
CA ALA A 52 13.93 -26.15 -1.48
C ALA A 52 13.76 -25.33 -2.78
N ALA A 53 13.09 -24.18 -2.66
CA ALA A 53 12.70 -23.33 -3.78
C ALA A 53 13.76 -22.26 -4.06
N THR A 54 13.71 -21.68 -5.28
CA THR A 54 14.50 -20.50 -5.61
C THR A 54 13.96 -19.24 -4.93
N ARG A 55 14.76 -18.17 -4.86
CA ARG A 55 14.32 -16.88 -4.33
C ARG A 55 13.19 -16.28 -5.18
N ALA A 56 13.26 -16.45 -6.49
CA ALA A 56 12.22 -16.02 -7.43
C ALA A 56 10.90 -16.78 -7.18
N ASP A 57 10.96 -18.12 -7.05
CA ASP A 57 9.74 -18.93 -6.89
C ASP A 57 8.99 -18.58 -5.59
N VAL A 58 9.71 -18.45 -4.47
CA VAL A 58 9.05 -18.10 -3.21
C VAL A 58 8.50 -16.68 -3.22
N SER A 59 9.14 -15.76 -3.93
CA SER A 59 8.68 -14.36 -4.07
C SER A 59 7.37 -14.25 -4.86
N LEU A 60 6.98 -15.28 -5.63
CA LEU A 60 5.68 -15.33 -6.31
C LEU A 60 4.51 -15.25 -5.32
N ALA A 61 4.66 -15.67 -4.08
CA ALA A 61 3.62 -15.53 -3.06
C ALA A 61 3.32 -14.04 -2.77
N PHE A 62 4.35 -13.19 -2.70
CA PHE A 62 4.16 -11.73 -2.63
C PHE A 62 3.55 -11.17 -3.91
N THR A 63 4.00 -11.63 -5.07
CA THR A 63 3.43 -11.26 -6.39
C THR A 63 1.94 -11.57 -6.43
N MET A 64 1.51 -12.76 -6.01
CA MET A 64 0.09 -13.14 -5.97
C MET A 64 -0.70 -12.32 -4.96
N THR A 65 -0.10 -11.98 -3.81
CA THR A 65 -0.70 -11.04 -2.86
C THR A 65 -0.94 -9.67 -3.50
N MET A 66 0.03 -9.14 -4.25
CA MET A 66 -0.11 -7.84 -4.93
C MET A 66 -1.14 -7.89 -6.05
N LEU A 67 -1.17 -8.96 -6.85
CA LEU A 67 -2.20 -9.15 -7.90
C LEU A 67 -3.60 -9.27 -7.28
N GLY A 68 -3.73 -10.03 -6.19
CA GLY A 68 -4.96 -10.11 -5.40
C GLY A 68 -5.39 -8.75 -4.84
N PHE A 69 -4.43 -7.95 -4.34
CA PHE A 69 -4.68 -6.61 -3.82
C PHE A 69 -5.14 -5.65 -4.92
N GLY A 70 -4.45 -5.62 -6.06
CA GLY A 70 -4.79 -4.76 -7.19
C GLY A 70 -6.15 -5.11 -7.80
N GLY A 71 -6.38 -6.39 -8.16
CA GLY A 71 -7.66 -6.87 -8.68
C GLY A 71 -8.79 -6.77 -7.67
N GLY A 72 -8.50 -7.13 -6.42
CA GLY A 72 -9.41 -7.01 -5.29
C GLY A 72 -9.86 -5.57 -5.04
N GLY A 73 -8.97 -4.59 -5.20
CA GLY A 73 -9.31 -3.17 -5.05
C GLY A 73 -10.41 -2.71 -6.02
N VAL A 74 -10.36 -3.19 -7.27
CA VAL A 74 -11.40 -2.92 -8.27
C VAL A 74 -12.72 -3.61 -7.90
N LEU A 75 -12.65 -4.88 -7.50
CA LEU A 75 -13.83 -5.68 -7.16
C LEU A 75 -14.52 -5.15 -5.90
N THR A 76 -13.78 -4.93 -4.82
CA THR A 76 -14.30 -4.46 -3.53
C THR A 76 -14.75 -2.99 -3.59
N GLY A 77 -14.08 -2.17 -4.41
CA GLY A 77 -14.51 -0.81 -4.69
C GLY A 77 -15.88 -0.78 -5.37
N ARG A 78 -16.06 -1.52 -6.47
CA ARG A 78 -17.36 -1.65 -7.17
C ARG A 78 -18.45 -2.23 -6.28
N LEU A 79 -18.10 -3.21 -5.44
CA LEU A 79 -19.03 -3.81 -4.50
C LEU A 79 -19.45 -2.77 -3.45
N SER A 80 -18.49 -2.02 -2.90
CA SER A 80 -18.77 -0.95 -1.94
C SER A 80 -19.67 0.14 -2.52
N ASP A 81 -19.53 0.47 -3.81
CA ASP A 81 -20.39 1.44 -4.48
C ASP A 81 -21.82 0.95 -4.65
N LYS A 82 -22.01 -0.37 -4.92
CA LYS A 82 -23.33 -0.96 -5.17
C LYS A 82 -24.10 -1.29 -3.90
N VAL A 83 -23.44 -1.91 -2.92
CA VAL A 83 -24.10 -2.49 -1.72
C VAL A 83 -23.57 -1.93 -0.40
N GLY A 84 -22.64 -0.97 -0.46
CA GLY A 84 -22.04 -0.33 0.70
C GLY A 84 -20.76 -1.01 1.20
N ILE A 85 -20.06 -0.31 2.11
CA ILE A 85 -18.74 -0.73 2.59
C ILE A 85 -18.77 -1.99 3.46
N LEU A 86 -19.84 -2.24 4.23
CA LEU A 86 -19.91 -3.36 5.17
C LEU A 86 -19.81 -4.73 4.47
N PRO A 87 -20.60 -5.02 3.40
CA PRO A 87 -20.44 -6.28 2.65
C PRO A 87 -19.06 -6.43 2.01
N ALA A 88 -18.47 -5.34 1.52
CA ALA A 88 -17.13 -5.36 0.92
C ALA A 88 -16.06 -5.79 1.94
N ILE A 89 -16.10 -5.21 3.16
CA ILE A 89 -15.17 -5.58 4.23
C ILE A 89 -15.47 -7.01 4.74
N ALA A 90 -16.74 -7.44 4.82
CA ALA A 90 -17.07 -8.79 5.24
C ALA A 90 -16.51 -9.86 4.29
N ILE A 91 -16.65 -9.65 2.98
CA ILE A 91 -16.06 -10.53 1.96
C ILE A 91 -14.53 -10.48 2.05
N GLY A 92 -13.94 -9.29 2.24
CA GLY A 92 -12.50 -9.16 2.47
C GLY A 92 -12.02 -9.93 3.69
N THR A 93 -12.77 -9.89 4.79
CA THR A 93 -12.47 -10.65 6.02
C THR A 93 -12.50 -12.16 5.76
N ALA A 94 -13.53 -12.66 5.07
CA ALA A 94 -13.62 -14.07 4.68
C ALA A 94 -12.44 -14.47 3.76
N SER A 95 -12.07 -13.62 2.82
CA SER A 95 -10.93 -13.86 1.91
C SER A 95 -9.60 -13.93 2.67
N VAL A 96 -9.34 -13.01 3.61
CA VAL A 96 -8.14 -13.04 4.47
C VAL A 96 -8.11 -14.34 5.27
N PHE A 97 -9.23 -14.70 5.90
CA PHE A 97 -9.34 -15.94 6.68
C PHE A 97 -9.03 -17.17 5.83
N CYS A 98 -9.73 -17.34 4.70
CA CYS A 98 -9.53 -18.48 3.81
C CYS A 98 -8.09 -18.52 3.24
N GLY A 99 -7.54 -17.36 2.87
CA GLY A 99 -6.19 -17.25 2.36
C GLY A 99 -5.14 -17.68 3.39
N TYR A 100 -5.25 -17.21 4.63
CA TYR A 100 -4.30 -17.55 5.69
C TYR A 100 -4.42 -18.99 6.16
N VAL A 101 -5.64 -19.48 6.36
CA VAL A 101 -5.85 -20.90 6.73
C VAL A 101 -5.38 -21.80 5.58
N GLY A 102 -5.73 -21.46 4.34
CA GLY A 102 -5.23 -22.19 3.16
C GLY A 102 -3.71 -22.19 3.04
N ALA A 103 -3.05 -21.05 3.32
CA ALA A 103 -1.59 -20.97 3.34
C ALA A 103 -1.00 -21.87 4.45
N GLY A 104 -1.55 -21.83 5.67
CA GLY A 104 -1.09 -22.65 6.77
C GLY A 104 -1.29 -24.16 6.55
N LEU A 105 -2.28 -24.55 5.75
CA LEU A 105 -2.56 -25.95 5.39
C LEU A 105 -1.86 -26.40 4.09
N SER A 106 -1.12 -25.52 3.42
CA SER A 106 -0.46 -25.86 2.15
C SER A 106 0.63 -26.88 2.33
N SER A 107 0.64 -27.89 1.44
CA SER A 107 1.66 -28.96 1.38
C SER A 107 2.66 -28.75 0.23
N SER A 108 2.46 -27.73 -0.61
CA SER A 108 3.37 -27.39 -1.70
C SER A 108 3.50 -25.87 -1.84
N LEU A 109 4.64 -25.42 -2.39
CA LEU A 109 4.89 -24.02 -2.69
C LEU A 109 3.80 -23.42 -3.60
N TRP A 110 3.29 -24.21 -4.54
CA TRP A 110 2.27 -23.77 -5.48
C TRP A 110 0.93 -23.47 -4.80
N GLN A 111 0.52 -24.33 -3.87
CA GLN A 111 -0.67 -24.08 -3.06
C GLN A 111 -0.49 -22.83 -2.21
N PHE A 112 0.66 -22.71 -1.51
CA PHE A 112 1.00 -21.52 -0.72
C PHE A 112 0.93 -20.25 -1.57
N THR A 113 1.50 -20.27 -2.77
CA THR A 113 1.53 -19.13 -3.68
C THR A 113 0.13 -18.71 -4.15
N ILE A 114 -0.69 -19.66 -4.58
CA ILE A 114 -2.03 -19.36 -5.14
C ILE A 114 -2.98 -18.77 -4.09
N VAL A 115 -3.00 -19.33 -2.87
CA VAL A 115 -3.92 -18.86 -1.82
C VAL A 115 -3.60 -17.44 -1.37
N HIS A 116 -2.38 -16.94 -1.61
CA HIS A 116 -2.00 -15.56 -1.34
C HIS A 116 -2.76 -14.52 -2.20
N VAL A 117 -3.37 -14.93 -3.31
CA VAL A 117 -4.34 -14.08 -4.05
C VAL A 117 -5.51 -13.70 -3.15
N LEU A 118 -6.05 -14.65 -2.35
CA LEU A 118 -7.15 -14.38 -1.40
C LEU A 118 -6.71 -13.45 -0.27
N VAL A 119 -5.47 -13.60 0.21
CA VAL A 119 -4.89 -12.71 1.22
C VAL A 119 -4.83 -11.28 0.69
N GLY A 120 -4.34 -11.09 -0.55
CA GLY A 120 -4.28 -9.79 -1.20
C GLY A 120 -5.65 -9.18 -1.47
N LEU A 121 -6.60 -9.97 -1.99
CA LEU A 121 -7.98 -9.55 -2.22
C LEU A 121 -8.62 -9.06 -0.91
N GLY A 122 -8.44 -9.79 0.17
CA GLY A 122 -8.97 -9.41 1.47
C GLY A 122 -8.36 -8.13 2.02
N ALA A 123 -7.05 -7.95 1.88
CA ALA A 123 -6.36 -6.72 2.28
C ALA A 123 -6.88 -5.49 1.50
N SER A 124 -7.20 -5.64 0.22
CA SER A 124 -7.71 -4.54 -0.62
C SER A 124 -9.05 -3.99 -0.13
N ALA A 125 -9.91 -4.83 0.42
CA ALA A 125 -11.23 -4.44 0.95
C ALA A 125 -11.12 -3.50 2.15
N THR A 126 -9.99 -3.51 2.85
CA THR A 126 -9.72 -2.63 3.99
C THR A 126 -8.89 -1.40 3.61
N PHE A 127 -8.61 -1.17 2.34
CA PHE A 127 -7.82 -0.03 1.87
C PHE A 127 -8.66 0.93 1.04
N ALA A 128 -8.96 0.60 -0.22
CA ALA A 128 -9.63 1.51 -1.13
C ALA A 128 -11.04 1.94 -0.68
N PRO A 129 -11.95 1.02 -0.23
CA PRO A 129 -13.26 1.40 0.27
C PRO A 129 -13.21 2.30 1.51
N LEU A 130 -12.27 2.06 2.45
CA LEU A 130 -12.14 2.88 3.65
C LEU A 130 -11.63 4.29 3.35
N MET A 131 -10.70 4.44 2.40
CA MET A 131 -10.25 5.77 1.95
C MET A 131 -11.39 6.55 1.28
N ALA A 132 -12.17 5.88 0.43
CA ALA A 132 -13.32 6.49 -0.21
C ALA A 132 -14.34 6.96 0.84
N GLU A 133 -14.67 6.10 1.80
CA GLU A 133 -15.63 6.41 2.86
C GLU A 133 -15.13 7.52 3.79
N ALA A 134 -13.82 7.53 4.17
CA ALA A 134 -13.22 8.59 4.96
C ALA A 134 -13.34 9.96 4.26
N SER A 135 -13.27 10.00 2.93
CA SER A 135 -13.44 11.23 2.16
C SER A 135 -14.85 11.84 2.26
N HIS A 136 -15.86 11.05 2.61
CA HIS A 136 -17.22 11.50 2.85
C HIS A 136 -17.48 11.99 4.30
N TRP A 137 -16.63 11.60 5.26
CA TRP A 137 -16.80 12.00 6.66
C TRP A 137 -16.21 13.37 6.96
N PHE A 138 -15.34 13.89 6.07
CA PHE A 138 -14.64 15.15 6.26
C PHE A 138 -14.79 16.07 5.06
N VAL A 139 -15.00 17.37 5.34
CA VAL A 139 -15.06 18.45 4.34
C VAL A 139 -13.80 19.32 4.47
N ARG A 140 -13.56 19.89 5.65
CA ARG A 140 -12.43 20.81 5.90
C ARG A 140 -11.09 20.10 5.98
N ARG A 141 -11.06 18.87 6.52
CA ARG A 141 -9.83 18.09 6.79
C ARG A 141 -9.78 16.79 5.97
N ARG A 142 -10.38 16.79 4.78
CA ARG A 142 -10.49 15.60 3.92
C ARG A 142 -9.15 14.98 3.56
N GLY A 143 -8.16 15.79 3.16
CA GLY A 143 -6.83 15.30 2.79
C GLY A 143 -6.15 14.57 3.95
N ILE A 144 -6.18 15.16 5.14
CA ILE A 144 -5.63 14.55 6.37
C ILE A 144 -6.36 13.25 6.70
N ALA A 145 -7.70 13.23 6.62
CA ALA A 145 -8.49 12.04 6.94
C ALA A 145 -8.19 10.86 6.00
N VAL A 146 -8.13 11.11 4.69
CA VAL A 146 -7.77 10.10 3.68
C VAL A 146 -6.34 9.60 3.89
N THR A 147 -5.40 10.49 4.21
CA THR A 147 -4.01 10.13 4.48
C THR A 147 -3.89 9.25 5.74
N ILE A 148 -4.63 9.57 6.80
CA ILE A 148 -4.67 8.75 8.02
C ILE A 148 -5.28 7.37 7.71
N ALA A 149 -6.40 7.31 7.00
CA ALA A 149 -7.00 6.03 6.60
C ALA A 149 -6.01 5.17 5.77
N ALA A 150 -5.33 5.79 4.80
CA ALA A 150 -4.33 5.13 3.97
C ALA A 150 -3.08 4.69 4.76
N SER A 151 -2.78 5.35 5.89
CA SER A 151 -1.62 5.00 6.73
C SER A 151 -1.82 3.69 7.50
N GLY A 152 -3.04 3.15 7.56
CA GLY A 152 -3.32 1.85 8.20
C GLY A 152 -2.52 0.70 7.59
N ASN A 153 -2.28 0.70 6.29
CA ASN A 153 -1.41 -0.28 5.63
C ASN A 153 0.05 -0.18 6.11
N TYR A 154 0.59 1.02 6.22
CA TYR A 154 1.95 1.23 6.73
C TYR A 154 2.05 0.91 8.23
N LEU A 155 1.00 1.23 9.01
CA LEU A 155 0.92 0.86 10.42
C LEU A 155 0.86 -0.66 10.58
N ALA A 156 0.13 -1.37 9.71
CA ALA A 156 0.19 -2.84 9.64
C ALA A 156 1.62 -3.33 9.43
N GLY A 157 2.33 -2.75 8.47
CA GLY A 157 3.72 -3.10 8.19
C GLY A 157 4.72 -2.72 9.29
N ALA A 158 4.41 -1.72 10.10
CA ALA A 158 5.22 -1.37 11.26
C ALA A 158 5.02 -2.31 12.46
N ILE A 159 3.82 -2.91 12.57
CA ILE A 159 3.43 -3.73 13.73
C ILE A 159 3.59 -5.22 13.46
N TRP A 160 3.10 -5.72 12.32
CA TRP A 160 2.98 -7.15 12.07
C TRP A 160 4.29 -7.89 11.84
N PRO A 161 5.32 -7.38 11.12
CA PRO A 161 6.53 -8.14 10.83
C PRO A 161 7.23 -8.69 12.07
N PRO A 162 7.51 -7.94 13.14
CA PRO A 162 8.11 -8.47 14.35
C PRO A 162 7.21 -9.49 15.08
N ILE A 163 5.88 -9.30 15.05
CA ILE A 163 4.91 -10.23 15.65
C ILE A 163 4.91 -11.55 14.88
N VAL A 164 4.86 -11.49 13.55
CA VAL A 164 4.85 -12.67 12.67
C VAL A 164 6.15 -13.43 12.80
N GLU A 165 7.29 -12.73 12.81
CA GLU A 165 8.61 -13.36 12.99
C GLU A 165 8.67 -14.11 14.31
N ARG A 166 8.35 -13.46 15.42
CA ARG A 166 8.39 -14.07 16.75
C ARG A 166 7.45 -15.27 16.88
N SER A 167 6.25 -15.16 16.35
CA SER A 167 5.28 -16.27 16.33
C SER A 167 5.79 -17.43 15.47
N THR A 168 6.38 -17.12 14.33
CA THR A 168 6.94 -18.12 13.41
C THR A 168 8.14 -18.85 14.03
N ALA A 169 9.00 -18.14 14.73
CA ALA A 169 10.13 -18.74 15.46
C ALA A 169 9.68 -19.68 16.59
N MET A 170 8.54 -19.36 17.26
CA MET A 170 8.03 -20.15 18.39
C MET A 170 7.15 -21.32 17.97
N TYR A 171 6.29 -21.14 16.98
CA TYR A 171 5.22 -22.09 16.63
C TYR A 171 5.29 -22.61 15.19
N GLY A 172 6.25 -22.14 14.41
CA GLY A 172 6.35 -22.42 12.98
C GLY A 172 5.40 -21.57 12.14
N TRP A 173 5.72 -21.42 10.85
CA TRP A 173 5.00 -20.52 9.95
C TRP A 173 3.55 -20.98 9.66
N ARG A 174 3.30 -22.30 9.62
CA ARG A 174 1.95 -22.83 9.37
C ARG A 174 0.98 -22.47 10.49
N ALA A 175 1.34 -22.76 11.73
CA ALA A 175 0.53 -22.43 12.90
C ALA A 175 0.33 -20.90 13.01
N THR A 176 1.38 -20.11 12.73
CA THR A 176 1.31 -18.66 12.70
C THR A 176 0.32 -18.15 11.66
N HIS A 177 0.30 -18.70 10.44
CA HIS A 177 -0.66 -18.33 9.41
C HIS A 177 -2.10 -18.64 9.83
N ILE A 178 -2.36 -19.84 10.34
CA ILE A 178 -3.70 -20.21 10.84
C ILE A 178 -4.13 -19.28 11.97
N ALA A 179 -3.25 -19.01 12.93
CA ALA A 179 -3.53 -18.10 14.05
C ALA A 179 -3.85 -16.67 13.58
N ILE A 180 -3.09 -16.14 12.60
CA ILE A 180 -3.35 -14.82 11.99
C ILE A 180 -4.73 -14.83 11.30
N GLY A 181 -5.06 -15.86 10.54
CA GLY A 181 -6.36 -15.99 9.88
C GLY A 181 -7.51 -15.96 10.87
N LEU A 182 -7.43 -16.73 11.95
CA LEU A 182 -8.43 -16.76 13.02
C LEU A 182 -8.52 -15.41 13.77
N PHE A 183 -7.39 -14.80 14.11
CA PHE A 183 -7.34 -13.51 14.76
C PHE A 183 -7.98 -12.43 13.87
N CYS A 184 -7.61 -12.37 12.58
CA CYS A 184 -8.19 -11.41 11.65
C CYS A 184 -9.70 -11.60 11.48
N ALA A 185 -10.18 -12.84 11.36
CA ALA A 185 -11.61 -13.12 11.28
C ALA A 185 -12.36 -12.63 12.51
N ALA A 186 -11.85 -12.92 13.71
CA ALA A 186 -12.45 -12.49 14.97
C ALA A 186 -12.41 -10.96 15.14
N ALA A 187 -11.23 -10.36 15.03
CA ALA A 187 -11.03 -8.92 15.23
C ALA A 187 -11.80 -8.09 14.19
N MET A 188 -11.74 -8.48 12.92
CA MET A 188 -12.45 -7.78 11.85
C MET A 188 -13.96 -7.89 11.99
N THR A 189 -14.48 -9.04 12.44
CA THR A 189 -15.93 -9.20 12.72
C THR A 189 -16.39 -8.23 13.81
N VAL A 190 -15.65 -8.13 14.91
CA VAL A 190 -15.95 -7.17 15.99
C VAL A 190 -15.89 -5.73 15.46
N LEU A 191 -14.82 -5.37 14.76
CA LEU A 191 -14.65 -4.02 14.21
C LEU A 191 -15.75 -3.68 13.19
N LEU A 192 -16.18 -4.66 12.38
CA LEU A 192 -17.26 -4.49 11.41
C LEU A 192 -18.61 -4.26 12.10
N LEU A 193 -18.91 -4.96 13.20
CA LEU A 193 -20.12 -4.74 14.00
C LEU A 193 -20.13 -3.33 14.60
N ILE A 194 -18.99 -2.85 15.12
CA ILE A 194 -18.85 -1.49 15.62
C ILE A 194 -19.04 -0.48 14.49
N LEU A 195 -18.44 -0.71 13.33
CA LEU A 195 -18.59 0.16 12.16
C LEU A 195 -20.05 0.22 11.70
N ARG A 196 -20.75 -0.92 11.67
CA ARG A 196 -22.18 -0.99 11.34
C ARG A 196 -23.03 -0.08 12.22
N VAL A 197 -22.76 -0.08 13.53
CA VAL A 197 -23.50 0.77 14.48
C VAL A 197 -23.19 2.24 14.23
N THR A 198 -21.93 2.58 13.95
CA THR A 198 -21.51 3.97 13.76
C THR A 198 -21.95 4.57 12.42
N LEU A 199 -22.20 3.75 11.39
CA LEU A 199 -22.64 4.22 10.06
C LEU A 199 -24.16 4.47 9.97
N ARG A 200 -24.96 4.06 10.93
CA ARG A 200 -26.41 4.31 10.95
C ARG A 200 -26.69 5.82 10.93
N GLY A 201 -27.50 6.27 9.98
CA GLY A 201 -27.89 7.69 9.85
C GLY A 201 -26.92 8.59 9.07
N SER A 202 -25.95 8.03 8.36
CA SER A 202 -25.03 8.81 7.51
C SER A 202 -25.54 8.89 6.07
N SER A 203 -25.80 10.11 5.57
CA SER A 203 -26.07 10.35 4.14
C SER A 203 -24.74 10.59 3.40
N ARG A 204 -24.60 10.02 2.20
CA ARG A 204 -23.44 10.30 1.31
C ARG A 204 -23.53 11.72 0.79
N GLN A 205 -22.46 12.51 0.98
CA GLN A 205 -22.35 13.83 0.36
C GLN A 205 -21.73 13.70 -1.03
N THR A 206 -22.28 14.48 -1.98
CA THR A 206 -21.73 14.59 -3.34
C THR A 206 -20.42 15.37 -3.29
N LEU A 207 -19.36 14.80 -3.86
CA LEU A 207 -18.03 15.40 -3.86
C LEU A 207 -17.95 16.52 -4.90
N THR A 208 -17.51 17.72 -4.50
CA THR A 208 -17.18 18.80 -5.43
C THR A 208 -15.87 18.44 -6.13
N ALA A 209 -15.90 18.41 -7.47
CA ALA A 209 -14.74 18.12 -8.28
C ALA A 209 -13.75 19.31 -8.28
N MET A 210 -12.47 19.04 -8.05
CA MET A 210 -11.41 20.05 -8.21
C MET A 210 -11.13 20.25 -9.70
N GLN A 211 -10.99 21.49 -10.14
CA GLN A 211 -10.57 21.84 -11.51
C GLN A 211 -9.08 21.48 -11.73
N PRO A 212 -8.69 21.05 -12.96
CA PRO A 212 -7.28 20.84 -13.29
C PRO A 212 -6.52 22.16 -13.16
N LYS A 213 -5.33 22.08 -12.53
CA LYS A 213 -4.48 23.27 -12.28
C LYS A 213 -3.37 23.45 -13.32
N VAL A 214 -3.03 22.39 -14.08
CA VAL A 214 -1.86 22.37 -14.97
C VAL A 214 -2.25 21.76 -16.32
N ASP A 215 -2.02 22.47 -17.41
CA ASP A 215 -2.12 21.93 -18.77
C ASP A 215 -0.73 21.58 -19.32
N LEU A 216 -0.53 20.29 -19.61
CA LEU A 216 0.72 19.77 -20.18
C LEU A 216 0.70 19.74 -21.71
N GLY A 217 -0.44 20.03 -22.35
CA GLY A 217 -0.64 19.90 -23.80
C GLY A 217 -0.35 18.49 -24.32
N ILE A 218 -0.67 17.48 -23.50
CA ILE A 218 -0.59 16.04 -23.81
C ILE A 218 -2.02 15.52 -23.70
N SER A 219 -2.44 14.67 -24.64
CA SER A 219 -3.75 14.03 -24.53
C SER A 219 -3.87 13.24 -23.24
N THR A 220 -5.04 13.21 -22.63
CA THR A 220 -5.31 12.52 -21.35
C THR A 220 -4.90 11.04 -21.40
N ASN A 221 -5.11 10.37 -22.54
CA ASN A 221 -4.72 8.98 -22.71
C ASN A 221 -3.19 8.80 -22.72
N ALA A 222 -2.46 9.62 -23.48
CA ALA A 222 -1.00 9.57 -23.52
C ALA A 222 -0.40 9.91 -22.15
N LEU A 223 -0.93 10.91 -21.46
CA LEU A 223 -0.49 11.26 -20.11
C LEU A 223 -0.76 10.12 -19.12
N THR A 224 -1.89 9.41 -19.23
CA THR A 224 -2.17 8.23 -18.41
C THR A 224 -1.11 7.16 -18.63
N VAL A 225 -0.77 6.83 -19.88
CA VAL A 225 0.27 5.82 -20.20
C VAL A 225 1.63 6.25 -19.63
N ILE A 226 2.01 7.52 -19.79
CA ILE A 226 3.28 8.06 -19.25
C ILE A 226 3.31 7.93 -17.72
N LEU A 227 2.23 8.30 -17.03
CA LEU A 227 2.14 8.18 -15.58
C LEU A 227 2.09 6.70 -15.11
N CYS A 228 1.45 5.82 -15.87
CA CYS A 228 1.50 4.38 -15.63
C CYS A 228 2.93 3.83 -15.71
N LEU A 229 3.68 4.20 -16.75
CA LEU A 229 5.08 3.79 -16.88
C LEU A 229 5.95 4.33 -15.74
N ALA A 230 5.78 5.60 -15.37
CA ALA A 230 6.48 6.21 -14.25
C ALA A 230 6.16 5.51 -12.92
N SER A 231 4.87 5.29 -12.63
CA SER A 231 4.43 4.66 -11.37
C SER A 231 4.84 3.19 -11.28
N PHE A 232 4.78 2.45 -12.39
CA PHE A 232 5.32 1.08 -12.48
C PHE A 232 6.80 1.06 -12.12
N SER A 233 7.59 1.89 -12.79
CA SER A 233 9.05 1.98 -12.60
C SER A 233 9.43 2.36 -11.17
N CYS A 234 8.73 3.34 -10.59
CA CYS A 234 8.89 3.75 -9.20
C CYS A 234 8.63 2.57 -8.24
N CYS A 235 7.54 1.81 -8.48
CA CYS A 235 7.12 0.73 -7.59
C CYS A 235 7.94 -0.55 -7.76
N VAL A 236 8.51 -0.81 -8.93
CA VAL A 236 9.55 -1.84 -9.12
C VAL A 236 10.74 -1.56 -8.20
N ALA A 237 11.22 -0.32 -8.19
CA ALA A 237 12.33 0.10 -7.33
C ALA A 237 11.97 0.02 -5.83
N MET A 238 10.73 0.39 -5.49
CA MET A 238 10.23 0.39 -4.11
C MET A 238 10.13 -1.01 -3.51
N SER A 239 9.69 -1.99 -4.28
CA SER A 239 9.40 -3.33 -3.78
C SER A 239 10.66 -4.13 -3.43
N MET A 240 11.79 -3.83 -4.06
CA MET A 240 13.03 -4.59 -3.83
C MET A 240 13.43 -4.62 -2.35
N PRO A 241 13.67 -3.50 -1.66
CA PRO A 241 13.98 -3.55 -0.23
C PRO A 241 12.83 -4.07 0.63
N GLN A 242 11.59 -3.72 0.29
CA GLN A 242 10.42 -4.14 1.07
C GLN A 242 10.22 -5.65 1.08
N VAL A 243 10.49 -6.33 -0.02
CA VAL A 243 10.28 -7.79 -0.14
C VAL A 243 11.49 -8.57 0.33
N HIS A 244 12.70 -8.05 0.09
CA HIS A 244 13.91 -8.85 0.26
C HIS A 244 14.74 -8.47 1.49
N ILE A 245 14.42 -7.40 2.25
CA ILE A 245 15.22 -6.99 3.41
C ILE A 245 15.32 -8.09 4.47
N VAL A 246 14.24 -8.87 4.66
CA VAL A 246 14.21 -9.97 5.63
C VAL A 246 15.17 -11.10 5.22
N ALA A 247 15.08 -11.50 3.95
CA ALA A 247 15.96 -12.52 3.39
C ALA A 247 17.41 -12.02 3.29
N TYR A 248 17.62 -10.76 2.91
CA TYR A 248 18.95 -10.15 2.83
C TYR A 248 19.66 -10.13 4.18
N CYS A 249 18.95 -9.78 5.27
CA CYS A 249 19.51 -9.86 6.61
C CYS A 249 19.87 -11.30 7.03
N GLY A 250 19.04 -12.26 6.62
CA GLY A 250 19.34 -13.69 6.83
C GLY A 250 20.63 -14.12 6.12
N ASP A 251 20.77 -13.76 4.84
CA ASP A 251 21.93 -14.09 4.01
C ASP A 251 23.24 -13.40 4.49
N LEU A 252 23.11 -12.20 5.11
CA LEU A 252 24.25 -11.52 5.76
C LEU A 252 24.59 -12.09 7.15
N GLY A 253 23.85 -13.08 7.65
CA GLY A 253 24.08 -13.69 8.96
C GLY A 253 23.51 -12.90 10.15
N TYR A 254 22.75 -11.82 9.92
CA TYR A 254 22.11 -11.05 10.98
C TYR A 254 20.80 -11.67 11.49
N GLY A 255 20.25 -12.62 10.73
CA GLY A 255 19.02 -13.34 11.04
C GLY A 255 17.75 -12.64 10.57
N VAL A 256 16.69 -13.44 10.42
CA VAL A 256 15.36 -13.03 9.93
C VAL A 256 14.71 -11.99 10.85
N ALA A 257 14.91 -12.10 12.17
CA ALA A 257 14.36 -11.18 13.16
C ALA A 257 14.81 -9.74 12.92
N ARG A 258 16.11 -9.51 12.64
CA ARG A 258 16.64 -8.18 12.34
C ARG A 258 16.06 -7.61 11.02
N GLY A 259 15.86 -8.47 10.04
CA GLY A 259 15.20 -8.08 8.80
C GLY A 259 13.74 -7.68 9.01
N ALA A 260 12.99 -8.40 9.85
CA ALA A 260 11.60 -8.04 10.19
C ALA A 260 11.52 -6.72 10.96
N GLU A 261 12.47 -6.44 11.88
CA GLU A 261 12.59 -5.14 12.56
C GLU A 261 12.89 -4.02 11.58
N MET A 262 13.80 -4.22 10.60
CA MET A 262 14.12 -3.23 9.57
C MET A 262 12.93 -2.95 8.66
N LEU A 263 12.17 -3.97 8.28
CA LEU A 263 10.93 -3.79 7.52
C LEU A 263 9.91 -2.97 8.30
N ALA A 264 9.72 -3.28 9.58
CA ALA A 264 8.82 -2.55 10.46
C ALA A 264 9.24 -1.08 10.59
N LEU A 265 10.53 -0.82 10.80
CA LEU A 265 11.10 0.52 10.89
C LEU A 265 10.90 1.31 9.59
N MET A 266 11.18 0.68 8.43
CA MET A 266 10.96 1.25 7.10
C MET A 266 9.51 1.73 6.93
N LEU A 267 8.55 0.90 7.32
CA LEU A 267 7.13 1.22 7.16
C LEU A 267 6.64 2.24 8.21
N ALA A 268 7.18 2.21 9.42
CA ALA A 268 6.93 3.26 10.42
C ALA A 268 7.38 4.65 9.93
N PHE A 269 8.61 4.75 9.39
CA PHE A 269 9.09 6.00 8.80
C PHE A 269 8.34 6.37 7.52
N GLY A 270 7.78 5.40 6.82
CA GLY A 270 6.88 5.63 5.68
C GLY A 270 5.59 6.37 6.05
N ILE A 271 5.09 6.24 7.30
CA ILE A 271 3.95 7.02 7.80
C ILE A 271 4.34 8.52 7.87
N ILE A 272 5.52 8.80 8.42
CA ILE A 272 6.06 10.18 8.51
C ILE A 272 6.22 10.78 7.12
N SER A 273 6.79 10.02 6.20
CA SER A 273 6.94 10.39 4.79
C SER A 273 5.60 10.74 4.13
N ARG A 274 4.59 9.92 4.37
CA ARG A 274 3.25 10.10 3.78
C ARG A 274 2.60 11.41 4.24
N ILE A 275 2.74 11.74 5.51
CA ILE A 275 2.25 13.01 6.07
C ILE A 275 3.08 14.18 5.53
N GLY A 276 4.41 14.07 5.57
CA GLY A 276 5.33 15.11 5.09
C GLY A 276 5.17 15.43 3.61
N SER A 277 4.96 14.40 2.77
CA SER A 277 4.70 14.58 1.33
C SER A 277 3.41 15.33 1.04
N GLY A 278 2.39 15.19 1.90
CA GLY A 278 1.17 15.98 1.80
C GLY A 278 1.44 17.47 1.94
N PHE A 279 2.21 17.89 2.97
CA PHE A 279 2.61 19.29 3.15
C PHE A 279 3.49 19.78 2.00
N LEU A 280 4.39 18.94 1.50
CA LEU A 280 5.24 19.27 0.37
C LEU A 280 4.41 19.52 -0.90
N ALA A 281 3.43 18.65 -1.12
CA ALA A 281 2.53 18.73 -2.27
C ALA A 281 1.62 19.95 -2.23
N ASP A 282 1.13 20.33 -1.05
CA ASP A 282 0.34 21.56 -0.87
C ASP A 282 1.16 22.82 -1.22
N ARG A 283 2.47 22.79 -0.96
CA ARG A 283 3.36 23.94 -1.21
C ARG A 283 3.95 23.98 -2.62
N PHE A 284 4.37 22.84 -3.15
CA PHE A 284 5.14 22.75 -4.40
C PHE A 284 4.43 22.03 -5.54
N GLY A 285 3.25 21.45 -5.27
CA GLY A 285 2.49 20.62 -6.21
C GLY A 285 2.94 19.16 -6.28
N GLY A 286 2.12 18.33 -6.88
CA GLY A 286 2.30 16.87 -6.93
C GLY A 286 3.54 16.44 -7.71
N MET A 287 3.84 17.07 -8.86
CA MET A 287 4.99 16.70 -9.70
C MET A 287 6.34 16.98 -9.02
N VAL A 288 6.49 18.13 -8.36
CA VAL A 288 7.73 18.47 -7.63
C VAL A 288 7.93 17.54 -6.44
N THR A 289 6.87 17.28 -5.68
CA THR A 289 6.88 16.34 -4.55
C THR A 289 7.29 14.94 -5.00
N LEU A 290 6.74 14.47 -6.12
CA LEU A 290 7.06 13.18 -6.71
C LEU A 290 8.54 13.10 -7.13
N LEU A 291 9.08 14.16 -7.75
CA LEU A 291 10.48 14.21 -8.16
C LEU A 291 11.43 14.18 -6.95
N ILE A 292 11.15 14.99 -5.91
CA ILE A 292 11.93 15.00 -4.67
C ILE A 292 11.95 13.62 -4.01
N GLY A 293 10.78 12.99 -3.88
CA GLY A 293 10.67 11.64 -3.32
C GLY A 293 11.43 10.60 -4.14
N SER A 294 11.36 10.69 -5.48
CA SER A 294 12.06 9.77 -6.38
C SER A 294 13.58 9.91 -6.31
N ILE A 295 14.10 11.15 -6.22
CA ILE A 295 15.55 11.40 -6.02
C ILE A 295 15.98 10.81 -4.67
N ALA A 296 15.23 11.09 -3.61
CA ALA A 296 15.53 10.59 -2.27
C ALA A 296 15.48 9.04 -2.21
N GLN A 297 14.51 8.41 -2.91
CA GLN A 297 14.42 6.95 -3.04
C GLN A 297 15.66 6.39 -3.77
N ALA A 298 16.12 7.02 -4.87
CA ALA A 298 17.35 6.61 -5.57
C ALA A 298 18.57 6.67 -4.65
N CYS A 299 18.70 7.76 -3.86
CA CYS A 299 19.78 7.88 -2.88
C CYS A 299 19.74 6.75 -1.85
N ALA A 300 18.57 6.43 -1.30
CA ALA A 300 18.45 5.34 -0.33
C ALA A 300 18.76 3.96 -0.93
N LEU A 301 18.34 3.70 -2.18
CA LEU A 301 18.70 2.47 -2.89
C LEU A 301 20.22 2.36 -3.11
N MET A 302 20.86 3.47 -3.45
CA MET A 302 22.33 3.51 -3.58
C MET A 302 23.04 3.25 -2.25
N LEU A 303 22.49 3.73 -1.12
CA LEU A 303 23.05 3.42 0.19
C LEU A 303 23.02 1.91 0.50
N TYR A 304 21.97 1.18 0.09
CA TYR A 304 21.95 -0.29 0.19
C TYR A 304 23.04 -0.99 -0.64
N VAL A 305 23.49 -0.38 -1.75
CA VAL A 305 24.58 -0.92 -2.59
C VAL A 305 25.93 -0.83 -1.87
N PHE A 306 26.14 0.25 -1.10
CA PHE A 306 27.43 0.54 -0.46
C PHE A 306 27.52 0.06 0.99
N PHE A 307 26.43 -0.04 1.70
CA PHE A 307 26.41 -0.30 3.13
C PHE A 307 25.62 -1.57 3.45
N ASN A 308 26.31 -2.55 4.07
CA ASN A 308 25.73 -3.83 4.47
C ASN A 308 25.93 -4.18 5.96
N GLY A 309 26.53 -3.28 6.75
CA GLY A 309 26.65 -3.45 8.19
C GLY A 309 25.30 -3.35 8.90
N LEU A 310 25.12 -4.04 10.03
CA LEU A 310 23.85 -4.11 10.74
C LEU A 310 23.28 -2.72 11.08
N THR A 311 24.07 -1.86 11.71
CA THR A 311 23.62 -0.51 12.07
C THR A 311 23.30 0.35 10.85
N SER A 312 24.12 0.27 9.79
CA SER A 312 23.88 1.01 8.56
C SER A 312 22.59 0.56 7.86
N LEU A 313 22.28 -0.74 7.88
CA LEU A 313 21.03 -1.26 7.30
C LEU A 313 19.79 -0.75 8.04
N TYR A 314 19.83 -0.61 9.36
CA TYR A 314 18.74 0.03 10.12
C TYR A 314 18.54 1.49 9.68
N VAL A 315 19.64 2.26 9.59
CA VAL A 315 19.58 3.66 9.16
C VAL A 315 19.08 3.79 7.73
N VAL A 316 19.62 2.98 6.81
CA VAL A 316 19.21 3.00 5.39
C VAL A 316 17.75 2.58 5.25
N SER A 317 17.27 1.58 6.03
CA SER A 317 15.87 1.16 6.02
C SER A 317 14.94 2.28 6.50
N ALA A 318 15.31 3.00 7.57
CA ALA A 318 14.56 4.16 8.05
C ALA A 318 14.51 5.28 7.00
N LEU A 319 15.66 5.63 6.40
CA LEU A 319 15.75 6.64 5.33
C LEU A 319 14.94 6.24 4.10
N PHE A 320 15.02 4.98 3.67
CA PHE A 320 14.23 4.47 2.56
C PHE A 320 12.74 4.62 2.84
N GLY A 321 12.29 4.26 4.04
CA GLY A 321 10.91 4.46 4.47
C GLY A 321 10.50 5.93 4.42
N LEU A 322 11.34 6.81 4.97
CA LEU A 322 11.12 8.26 5.00
C LEU A 322 11.02 8.87 3.58
N PHE A 323 11.66 8.28 2.58
CA PHE A 323 11.72 8.84 1.24
C PHE A 323 10.63 8.28 0.32
N GLN A 324 10.15 7.05 0.54
CA GLN A 324 9.24 6.39 -0.37
C GLN A 324 7.75 6.54 -0.03
N GLY A 325 7.40 6.80 1.25
CA GLY A 325 6.01 6.67 1.73
C GLY A 325 5.01 7.60 1.04
N GLY A 326 5.47 8.73 0.55
CA GLY A 326 4.65 9.74 -0.14
C GLY A 326 4.55 9.57 -1.66
N LEU A 327 5.30 8.67 -2.29
CA LEU A 327 5.37 8.57 -3.76
C LEU A 327 4.04 8.16 -4.38
N VAL A 328 3.43 7.08 -3.92
CA VAL A 328 2.17 6.57 -4.49
C VAL A 328 1.02 7.58 -4.36
N PRO A 329 0.77 8.23 -3.21
CA PRO A 329 -0.20 9.34 -3.13
C PRO A 329 0.11 10.50 -4.06
N SER A 330 1.38 10.82 -4.31
CA SER A 330 1.76 11.91 -5.21
C SER A 330 1.35 11.66 -6.66
N TYR A 331 1.36 10.40 -7.14
CA TYR A 331 0.81 10.06 -8.47
C TYR A 331 -0.68 10.37 -8.57
N ALA A 332 -1.45 10.01 -7.53
CA ALA A 332 -2.88 10.33 -7.50
C ALA A 332 -3.14 11.84 -7.53
N LEU A 333 -2.27 12.62 -6.88
CA LEU A 333 -2.35 14.08 -6.91
C LEU A 333 -2.00 14.64 -8.28
N VAL A 334 -0.91 14.18 -8.91
CA VAL A 334 -0.53 14.58 -10.28
C VAL A 334 -1.67 14.35 -11.27
N VAL A 335 -2.33 13.18 -11.22
CA VAL A 335 -3.51 12.90 -12.05
C VAL A 335 -4.60 13.93 -11.83
N ARG A 336 -4.91 14.28 -10.57
CA ARG A 336 -5.97 15.27 -10.24
C ARG A 336 -5.61 16.69 -10.63
N GLU A 337 -4.31 17.02 -10.64
CA GLU A 337 -3.82 18.35 -11.02
C GLU A 337 -3.79 18.56 -12.54
N THR A 338 -3.70 17.48 -13.33
CA THR A 338 -3.42 17.53 -14.77
C THR A 338 -4.52 16.98 -15.65
N MET A 339 -5.51 16.29 -15.09
CA MET A 339 -6.57 15.63 -15.87
C MET A 339 -7.98 16.15 -15.53
N PRO A 340 -8.94 16.06 -16.46
CA PRO A 340 -10.31 16.50 -16.23
C PRO A 340 -10.96 15.80 -15.04
N PRO A 341 -11.73 16.52 -14.19
CA PRO A 341 -12.35 15.95 -13.00
C PRO A 341 -13.28 14.77 -13.26
N SER A 342 -13.94 14.77 -14.43
CA SER A 342 -14.84 13.69 -14.87
C SER A 342 -14.13 12.35 -15.05
N GLU A 343 -12.84 12.34 -15.38
CA GLU A 343 -12.05 11.15 -15.63
C GLU A 343 -11.02 10.87 -14.53
N ALA A 344 -10.73 11.83 -13.66
CA ALA A 344 -9.65 11.78 -12.71
C ALA A 344 -9.71 10.56 -11.77
N ALA A 345 -10.91 10.19 -11.30
CA ALA A 345 -11.07 9.02 -10.41
C ALA A 345 -10.68 7.71 -11.11
N THR A 346 -11.15 7.51 -12.34
CA THR A 346 -10.81 6.32 -13.15
C THR A 346 -9.31 6.27 -13.45
N ARG A 347 -8.72 7.42 -13.83
CA ARG A 347 -7.29 7.53 -14.17
C ARG A 347 -6.39 7.29 -12.95
N VAL A 348 -6.76 7.82 -11.78
CA VAL A 348 -6.07 7.49 -10.51
C VAL A 348 -6.12 5.98 -10.26
N GLY A 349 -7.30 5.36 -10.44
CA GLY A 349 -7.44 3.90 -10.27
C GLY A 349 -6.51 3.10 -11.20
N ILE A 350 -6.40 3.51 -12.46
CA ILE A 350 -5.50 2.86 -13.43
C ILE A 350 -4.03 3.02 -13.01
N VAL A 351 -3.59 4.25 -12.71
CA VAL A 351 -2.19 4.53 -12.35
C VAL A 351 -1.81 3.79 -11.06
N ILE A 352 -2.67 3.80 -10.04
CA ILE A 352 -2.43 3.06 -8.80
C ILE A 352 -2.45 1.54 -9.03
N GLY A 353 -3.36 1.04 -9.87
CA GLY A 353 -3.39 -0.39 -10.23
C GLY A 353 -2.08 -0.84 -10.90
N VAL A 354 -1.55 -0.02 -11.81
CA VAL A 354 -0.26 -0.28 -12.47
C VAL A 354 0.91 -0.15 -11.48
N SER A 355 0.84 0.76 -10.50
CA SER A 355 1.86 0.84 -9.45
C SER A 355 1.93 -0.44 -8.62
N VAL A 356 0.78 -1.04 -8.30
CA VAL A 356 0.72 -2.34 -7.60
C VAL A 356 1.30 -3.47 -8.45
N ALA A 357 1.04 -3.46 -9.77
CA ALA A 357 1.68 -4.40 -10.70
C ALA A 357 3.20 -4.22 -10.75
N GLY A 358 3.68 -2.97 -10.64
CA GLY A 358 5.11 -2.67 -10.48
C GLY A 358 5.72 -3.27 -9.21
N MET A 359 5.00 -3.20 -8.08
CA MET A 359 5.43 -3.87 -6.83
C MET A 359 5.48 -5.39 -6.98
N ALA A 360 4.46 -5.99 -7.60
CA ALA A 360 4.39 -7.43 -7.87
C ALA A 360 5.59 -7.89 -8.71
N PHE A 361 5.85 -7.20 -9.82
CA PHE A 361 6.96 -7.49 -10.72
C PHE A 361 8.32 -7.26 -10.05
N GLY A 362 8.50 -6.15 -9.35
CA GLY A 362 9.76 -5.78 -8.72
C GLY A 362 10.17 -6.75 -7.61
N GLY A 363 9.23 -7.24 -6.82
CA GLY A 363 9.48 -8.27 -5.82
C GLY A 363 9.97 -9.57 -6.44
N TRP A 364 9.34 -10.04 -7.51
CA TRP A 364 9.71 -11.25 -8.22
C TRP A 364 11.04 -11.11 -8.98
N VAL A 365 11.21 -10.06 -9.78
CA VAL A 365 12.42 -9.86 -10.59
C VAL A 365 13.66 -9.68 -9.73
N SER A 366 13.54 -9.09 -8.54
CA SER A 366 14.66 -8.96 -7.60
C SER A 366 15.12 -10.33 -7.08
N GLY A 367 14.18 -11.27 -6.85
CA GLY A 367 14.49 -12.66 -6.54
C GLY A 367 15.20 -13.36 -7.71
N LEU A 368 14.71 -13.17 -8.94
CA LEU A 368 15.31 -13.72 -10.16
C LEU A 368 16.75 -13.22 -10.38
N ILE A 369 16.99 -11.92 -10.16
CA ILE A 369 18.34 -11.35 -10.24
C ILE A 369 19.25 -11.96 -9.16
N PHE A 370 18.75 -12.14 -7.94
CA PHE A 370 19.51 -12.79 -6.88
C PHE A 370 19.85 -14.23 -7.25
N ASP A 371 18.90 -15.02 -7.74
CA ASP A 371 19.13 -16.43 -8.14
C ASP A 371 20.18 -16.53 -9.27
N ALA A 372 20.17 -15.55 -10.21
CA ALA A 372 21.13 -15.52 -11.32
C ALA A 372 22.52 -15.01 -10.93
N THR A 373 22.64 -14.12 -9.93
CA THR A 373 23.91 -13.42 -9.60
C THR A 373 24.49 -13.78 -8.24
N GLY A 374 23.71 -14.42 -7.37
CA GLY A 374 24.06 -14.67 -5.97
C GLY A 374 24.18 -13.38 -5.12
N SER A 375 23.69 -12.23 -5.63
CA SER A 375 23.93 -10.94 -5.00
C SER A 375 22.72 -9.99 -5.05
N TYR A 376 22.35 -9.47 -3.89
CA TYR A 376 21.36 -8.37 -3.81
C TYR A 376 21.86 -7.03 -4.34
N ARG A 377 23.19 -6.84 -4.45
CA ARG A 377 23.76 -5.62 -5.02
C ARG A 377 23.26 -5.38 -6.45
N ALA A 378 23.19 -6.43 -7.27
CA ALA A 378 22.63 -6.36 -8.61
C ALA A 378 21.14 -6.02 -8.60
N ALA A 379 20.37 -6.58 -7.66
CA ALA A 379 18.95 -6.27 -7.51
C ALA A 379 18.70 -4.82 -7.07
N PHE A 380 19.53 -4.25 -6.16
CA PHE A 380 19.45 -2.83 -5.78
C PHE A 380 19.78 -1.92 -6.97
N LEU A 381 20.81 -2.24 -7.76
CA LEU A 381 21.16 -1.46 -8.96
C LEU A 381 20.06 -1.51 -10.03
N ASN A 382 19.41 -2.67 -10.20
CA ASN A 382 18.19 -2.78 -11.03
C ASN A 382 17.09 -1.84 -10.53
N GLY A 383 16.86 -1.78 -9.22
CA GLY A 383 15.93 -0.82 -8.62
C GLY A 383 16.30 0.64 -8.92
N VAL A 384 17.59 0.99 -8.82
CA VAL A 384 18.09 2.34 -9.18
C VAL A 384 17.80 2.64 -10.65
N ALA A 385 18.04 1.69 -11.57
CA ALA A 385 17.78 1.87 -13.01
C ALA A 385 16.29 2.14 -13.29
N TRP A 386 15.39 1.35 -12.71
CA TRP A 386 13.95 1.58 -12.81
C TRP A 386 13.54 2.94 -12.23
N ASN A 387 14.09 3.32 -11.08
CA ASN A 387 13.79 4.62 -10.48
C ASN A 387 14.37 5.80 -11.32
N ALA A 388 15.51 5.62 -11.99
CA ALA A 388 16.04 6.62 -12.91
C ALA A 388 15.10 6.86 -14.10
N LEU A 389 14.46 5.80 -14.63
CA LEU A 389 13.42 5.93 -15.66
C LEU A 389 12.23 6.74 -15.12
N ASN A 390 11.75 6.44 -13.93
CA ASN A 390 10.70 7.21 -13.26
C ASN A 390 11.09 8.68 -13.11
N MET A 391 12.28 8.98 -12.58
CA MET A 391 12.79 10.34 -12.41
C MET A 391 12.87 11.10 -13.75
N GLY A 392 13.36 10.44 -14.79
CA GLY A 392 13.43 11.02 -16.14
C GLY A 392 12.07 11.41 -16.68
N ILE A 393 11.06 10.54 -16.52
CA ILE A 393 9.69 10.81 -16.94
C ILE A 393 9.11 12.00 -16.15
N VAL A 394 9.23 11.98 -14.81
CA VAL A 394 8.68 13.05 -13.95
C VAL A 394 9.36 14.37 -14.23
N LEU A 395 10.69 14.39 -14.43
CA LEU A 395 11.45 15.59 -14.81
C LEU A 395 10.99 16.14 -16.17
N MET A 396 10.82 15.28 -17.17
CA MET A 396 10.28 15.66 -18.48
C MET A 396 8.90 16.34 -18.35
N LEU A 397 7.98 15.75 -17.56
CA LEU A 397 6.66 16.33 -17.33
C LEU A 397 6.76 17.68 -16.62
N LEU A 398 7.63 17.81 -15.62
CA LEU A 398 7.84 19.05 -14.86
C LEU A 398 8.41 20.17 -15.74
N LEU A 399 9.40 19.87 -16.58
CA LEU A 399 9.98 20.84 -17.53
C LEU A 399 8.92 21.30 -18.54
N ARG A 400 8.09 20.38 -19.01
CA ARG A 400 6.99 20.70 -19.93
C ARG A 400 5.92 21.58 -19.27
N ALA A 401 5.59 21.34 -18.00
CA ALA A 401 4.66 22.17 -17.23
C ALA A 401 5.18 23.61 -17.09
N ARG A 402 6.47 23.81 -16.91
CA ARG A 402 7.10 25.14 -16.78
C ARG A 402 7.16 25.91 -18.10
N SER A 403 7.25 25.20 -19.22
CA SER A 403 7.30 25.83 -20.55
C SER A 403 5.93 26.29 -21.07
N ARG A 404 4.84 25.95 -20.38
CA ARG A 404 3.47 26.34 -20.72
C ARG A 404 2.84 27.01 -19.51
N PRO A 405 3.02 28.35 -19.32
CA PRO A 405 2.32 29.05 -18.24
C PRO A 405 0.80 28.93 -18.48
N VAL A 406 0.10 28.52 -17.40
CA VAL A 406 -1.36 28.53 -17.39
C VAL A 406 -1.78 29.97 -17.65
N PHE A 407 -2.53 30.21 -18.73
CA PHE A 407 -3.22 31.49 -18.90
C PHE A 407 -4.16 31.67 -17.70
N ALA A 408 -3.83 32.69 -16.87
CA ALA A 408 -4.61 33.09 -15.71
C ALA A 408 -5.98 33.61 -16.11
#